data_20c6d666fcc241ebb825f10eaac4f1be
#
_entry.id   20c6d666fcc241ebb825f10eaac4f1be
#
_cell.length_a   1.000
_cell.length_b   1.000
_cell.length_c   1.000
_cell.angle_alpha   90.00
_cell.angle_beta   90.00
_cell.angle_gamma   90.00
#
_symmetry.space_group_name_H-M   'P 1'
#
loop_
_entity.id
_entity.type
_entity.pdbx_description
1 polymer ?
#
loop_
_entity_poly.entity_id
_entity_poly.type
_entity_poly.pdbx_seq_one_letter_code
_entity_poly.pdbx_strand_id
1 'polypeptide(L)'
;MQSDSLIIIPTYNEKENISNIIHVVTNMPEHQFDVLVIDDNSPDGTAAIVEGIIAEMPGRVHLVKRAGKLGLGTAYIAGFKWALEHDYQYIIEMDADFSHRPEDLIPLQRACAEEGADVAVGSRYVNGVNVVNWPMGRVLMSYFASKYVRIVTGMKVHDTTAGCVCYRREVLEAMDLDMVEFKGYAFQIEMKFTAYCMGFNVKEVSIIFVNRVLGTSKMSGGIFSEALFGVVKLKWSSWFNKKKFTRRVK
;
A
#
# COMPACT_ATOMS: atom_id res chain seq x y z
N MET A 1 23.28 8.93 6.13
CA MET A 1 22.96 7.52 6.46
C MET A 1 21.83 7.10 5.56
N GLN A 2 21.81 5.87 5.11
CA GLN A 2 20.70 5.30 4.36
C GLN A 2 19.49 5.15 5.32
N SER A 3 18.27 5.42 4.83
CA SER A 3 17.06 5.22 5.61
C SER A 3 16.80 3.73 5.86
N ASP A 4 16.18 3.40 6.98
CA ASP A 4 15.65 2.06 7.24
C ASP A 4 14.23 1.87 6.68
N SER A 5 13.63 2.94 6.15
CA SER A 5 12.22 3.02 5.75
C SER A 5 12.08 3.43 4.28
N LEU A 6 11.35 2.64 3.50
CA LEU A 6 11.10 2.85 2.08
C LEU A 6 9.61 3.10 1.81
N ILE A 7 9.31 4.16 1.08
CA ILE A 7 7.97 4.44 0.58
C ILE A 7 7.87 3.99 -0.87
N ILE A 8 6.96 3.06 -1.17
CA ILE A 8 6.68 2.59 -2.53
C ILE A 8 5.50 3.39 -3.09
N ILE A 9 5.73 4.05 -4.21
CA ILE A 9 4.74 4.90 -4.89
C ILE A 9 4.53 4.38 -6.32
N PRO A 10 3.45 3.63 -6.59
CA PRO A 10 3.07 3.25 -7.94
C PRO A 10 2.57 4.44 -8.74
N THR A 11 3.01 4.58 -9.99
CA THR A 11 2.62 5.68 -10.86
C THR A 11 2.14 5.21 -12.24
N TYR A 12 1.10 5.89 -12.73
CA TYR A 12 0.68 5.88 -14.12
C TYR A 12 0.00 7.20 -14.44
N ASN A 13 0.66 8.09 -15.21
CA ASN A 13 0.20 9.46 -15.49
C ASN A 13 0.00 10.29 -14.21
N GLU A 14 1.08 10.52 -13.48
CA GLU A 14 1.10 11.28 -12.23
C GLU A 14 2.09 12.48 -12.28
N LYS A 15 2.39 12.99 -13.49
CA LYS A 15 3.35 14.10 -13.68
C LYS A 15 3.02 15.35 -12.84
N GLU A 16 1.73 15.58 -12.54
CA GLU A 16 1.27 16.75 -11.78
C GLU A 16 1.59 16.65 -10.28
N ASN A 17 1.70 15.42 -9.76
CA ASN A 17 1.84 15.13 -8.35
C ASN A 17 3.24 14.62 -7.96
N ILE A 18 3.89 13.85 -8.84
CA ILE A 18 5.03 13.02 -8.46
C ILE A 18 6.22 13.81 -7.90
N SER A 19 6.55 14.97 -8.47
CA SER A 19 7.64 15.78 -7.96
C SER A 19 7.36 16.27 -6.55
N ASN A 20 6.17 16.80 -6.32
CA ASN A 20 5.80 17.37 -5.03
C ASN A 20 5.76 16.29 -3.93
N ILE A 21 5.17 15.12 -4.22
CA ILE A 21 5.05 14.06 -3.21
C ILE A 21 6.42 13.51 -2.82
N ILE A 22 7.34 13.33 -3.78
CA ILE A 22 8.72 12.89 -3.50
C ILE A 22 9.42 13.90 -2.59
N HIS A 23 9.38 15.20 -2.93
CA HIS A 23 10.04 16.23 -2.12
C HIS A 23 9.44 16.33 -0.72
N VAL A 24 8.12 16.25 -0.56
CA VAL A 24 7.48 16.29 0.75
C VAL A 24 7.92 15.09 1.60
N VAL A 25 7.86 13.88 1.05
CA VAL A 25 8.22 12.65 1.77
C VAL A 25 9.71 12.61 2.14
N THR A 26 10.61 12.97 1.21
CA THR A 26 12.06 12.91 1.46
C THR A 26 12.56 14.00 2.41
N ASN A 27 11.83 15.11 2.57
CA ASN A 27 12.20 16.23 3.43
C ASN A 27 11.42 16.27 4.77
N MET A 28 10.79 15.18 5.17
CA MET A 28 10.08 15.12 6.46
C MET A 28 11.05 15.30 7.63
N PRO A 29 10.75 16.22 8.58
CA PRO A 29 11.72 16.60 9.62
C PRO A 29 11.90 15.53 10.71
N GLU A 30 10.88 14.71 10.96
CA GLU A 30 10.86 13.78 12.09
C GLU A 30 11.44 12.40 11.74
N HIS A 31 11.45 12.02 10.46
CA HIS A 31 11.95 10.73 10.00
C HIS A 31 12.47 10.81 8.57
N GLN A 32 13.55 10.11 8.29
CA GLN A 32 14.13 10.02 6.96
C GLN A 32 13.50 8.86 6.20
N PHE A 33 12.77 9.15 5.13
CA PHE A 33 12.23 8.15 4.21
C PHE A 33 12.97 8.18 2.87
N ASP A 34 13.25 7.01 2.32
CA ASP A 34 13.62 6.87 0.92
C ASP A 34 12.38 6.51 0.10
N VAL A 35 12.41 6.84 -1.19
CA VAL A 35 11.26 6.65 -2.08
C VAL A 35 11.62 5.74 -3.25
N LEU A 36 10.78 4.76 -3.51
CA LEU A 36 10.82 3.93 -4.72
C LEU A 36 9.57 4.19 -5.56
N VAL A 37 9.75 4.77 -6.73
CA VAL A 37 8.68 4.94 -7.70
C VAL A 37 8.62 3.71 -8.61
N ILE A 38 7.43 3.13 -8.77
CA ILE A 38 7.15 2.04 -9.72
C ILE A 38 6.32 2.61 -10.85
N ASP A 39 6.96 2.95 -11.95
CA ASP A 39 6.28 3.58 -13.09
C ASP A 39 5.82 2.57 -14.15
N ASP A 40 4.52 2.57 -14.42
CA ASP A 40 3.83 1.67 -15.34
C ASP A 40 3.90 2.18 -16.80
N ASN A 41 5.09 2.65 -17.23
CA ASN A 41 5.32 3.22 -18.56
C ASN A 41 4.40 4.42 -18.83
N SER A 42 4.44 5.40 -17.96
CA SER A 42 3.64 6.63 -18.06
C SER A 42 3.97 7.42 -19.33
N PRO A 43 3.02 7.65 -20.25
CA PRO A 43 3.27 8.43 -21.47
C PRO A 43 3.36 9.94 -21.24
N ASP A 44 3.00 10.45 -20.06
CA ASP A 44 2.96 11.88 -19.73
C ASP A 44 4.30 12.48 -19.27
N GLY A 45 5.35 11.66 -19.20
CA GLY A 45 6.67 12.08 -18.75
C GLY A 45 6.92 11.92 -17.25
N THR A 46 6.04 11.26 -16.49
CA THR A 46 6.23 11.00 -15.05
C THR A 46 7.60 10.41 -14.75
N ALA A 47 8.04 9.37 -15.47
CA ALA A 47 9.33 8.72 -15.25
C ALA A 47 10.52 9.68 -15.46
N ALA A 48 10.48 10.57 -16.46
CA ALA A 48 11.53 11.54 -16.73
C ALA A 48 11.67 12.56 -15.58
N ILE A 49 10.57 12.96 -14.97
CA ILE A 49 10.57 13.83 -13.77
C ILE A 49 11.30 13.12 -12.62
N VAL A 50 10.98 11.85 -12.38
CA VAL A 50 11.63 11.07 -11.31
C VAL A 50 13.13 10.90 -11.57
N GLU A 51 13.55 10.66 -12.82
CA GLU A 51 14.96 10.58 -13.20
C GLU A 51 15.72 11.89 -12.90
N GLY A 52 15.09 13.05 -13.14
CA GLY A 52 15.65 14.34 -12.74
C GLY A 52 15.85 14.42 -11.22
N ILE A 53 14.87 14.02 -10.43
CA ILE A 53 14.95 14.05 -8.97
C ILE A 53 16.00 13.06 -8.43
N ILE A 54 16.18 11.91 -9.06
CA ILE A 54 17.26 10.96 -8.69
C ILE A 54 18.65 11.62 -8.82
N ALA A 55 18.85 12.45 -9.86
CA ALA A 55 20.10 13.16 -10.02
C ALA A 55 20.36 14.23 -8.94
N GLU A 56 19.29 14.80 -8.38
CA GLU A 56 19.35 15.77 -7.26
C GLU A 56 19.53 15.09 -5.90
N MET A 57 18.93 13.90 -5.72
CA MET A 57 18.92 13.15 -4.46
C MET A 57 19.39 11.70 -4.65
N PRO A 58 20.66 11.49 -5.03
CA PRO A 58 21.18 10.15 -5.29
C PRO A 58 21.13 9.27 -4.03
N GLY A 59 20.67 8.04 -4.20
CA GLY A 59 20.55 7.07 -3.10
C GLY A 59 19.34 7.26 -2.19
N ARG A 60 18.52 8.31 -2.40
CA ARG A 60 17.30 8.56 -1.65
C ARG A 60 16.02 8.28 -2.45
N VAL A 61 16.11 8.45 -3.75
CA VAL A 61 14.99 8.24 -4.69
C VAL A 61 15.40 7.19 -5.70
N HIS A 62 14.51 6.24 -5.94
CA HIS A 62 14.72 5.12 -6.85
C HIS A 62 13.57 4.99 -7.83
N LEU A 63 13.82 4.44 -9.00
CA LEU A 63 12.83 4.25 -10.05
C LEU A 63 12.93 2.86 -10.66
N VAL A 64 11.80 2.17 -10.71
CA VAL A 64 11.64 0.95 -11.50
C VAL A 64 10.60 1.23 -12.59
N LYS A 65 11.02 1.14 -13.86
CA LYS A 65 10.13 1.26 -15.02
C LYS A 65 9.60 -0.13 -15.41
N ARG A 66 8.30 -0.25 -15.54
CA ARG A 66 7.64 -1.48 -16.00
C ARG A 66 7.21 -1.34 -17.46
N ALA A 67 6.88 -2.47 -18.11
CA ALA A 67 6.50 -2.48 -19.53
C ALA A 67 5.16 -1.78 -19.83
N GLY A 68 4.30 -1.59 -18.79
CA GLY A 68 3.00 -0.95 -18.94
C GLY A 68 2.10 -1.13 -17.72
N LYS A 69 0.85 -0.68 -17.82
CA LYS A 69 -0.15 -0.75 -16.76
C LYS A 69 -0.61 -2.19 -16.52
N LEU A 70 0.02 -2.88 -15.57
CA LEU A 70 -0.24 -4.29 -15.25
C LEU A 70 -1.13 -4.49 -14.02
N GLY A 71 -1.53 -3.40 -13.36
CA GLY A 71 -2.37 -3.39 -12.17
C GLY A 71 -1.60 -3.01 -10.90
N LEU A 72 -2.31 -2.33 -9.97
CA LEU A 72 -1.74 -1.74 -8.76
C LEU A 72 -1.01 -2.77 -7.88
N GLY A 73 -1.65 -3.91 -7.62
CA GLY A 73 -1.05 -4.98 -6.81
C GLY A 73 0.26 -5.49 -7.38
N THR A 74 0.37 -5.63 -8.71
CA THR A 74 1.62 -6.07 -9.34
C THR A 74 2.72 -5.02 -9.26
N ALA A 75 2.37 -3.73 -9.16
CA ALA A 75 3.34 -2.66 -8.93
C ALA A 75 3.91 -2.73 -7.51
N TYR A 76 3.04 -2.89 -6.51
CA TYR A 76 3.51 -3.09 -5.14
C TYR A 76 4.33 -4.36 -4.97
N ILE A 77 3.94 -5.49 -5.58
CA ILE A 77 4.76 -6.72 -5.55
C ILE A 77 6.14 -6.50 -6.14
N ALA A 78 6.26 -5.76 -7.25
CA ALA A 78 7.57 -5.41 -7.81
C ALA A 78 8.39 -4.55 -6.84
N GLY A 79 7.76 -3.57 -6.21
CA GLY A 79 8.38 -2.73 -5.18
C GLY A 79 8.80 -3.50 -3.93
N PHE A 80 7.97 -4.43 -3.45
CA PHE A 80 8.33 -5.29 -2.31
C PHE A 80 9.54 -6.19 -2.62
N LYS A 81 9.57 -6.81 -3.80
CA LYS A 81 10.72 -7.62 -4.21
C LYS A 81 11.99 -6.79 -4.28
N TRP A 82 11.91 -5.59 -4.88
CA TRP A 82 13.02 -4.66 -4.91
C TRP A 82 13.48 -4.26 -3.49
N ALA A 83 12.55 -3.95 -2.59
CA ALA A 83 12.87 -3.60 -1.20
C ALA A 83 13.56 -4.75 -0.44
N LEU A 84 13.17 -6.00 -0.72
CA LEU A 84 13.79 -7.18 -0.12
C LEU A 84 15.20 -7.48 -0.65
N GLU A 85 15.59 -6.93 -1.79
CA GLU A 85 16.97 -6.96 -2.32
C GLU A 85 17.85 -5.86 -1.70
N HIS A 86 17.26 -4.94 -0.90
CA HIS A 86 17.93 -3.81 -0.23
C HIS A 86 17.68 -3.87 1.28
N ASP A 87 18.41 -3.08 2.08
CA ASP A 87 18.45 -3.18 3.55
C ASP A 87 17.34 -2.43 4.29
N TYR A 88 16.16 -2.24 3.68
CA TYR A 88 15.03 -1.59 4.33
C TYR A 88 14.33 -2.49 5.34
N GLN A 89 14.00 -1.95 6.52
CA GLN A 89 13.30 -2.65 7.60
C GLN A 89 11.79 -2.39 7.58
N TYR A 90 11.38 -1.20 7.12
CA TYR A 90 9.99 -0.76 7.06
C TYR A 90 9.65 -0.39 5.62
N ILE A 91 8.65 -1.06 5.05
CA ILE A 91 8.23 -0.87 3.67
C ILE A 91 6.79 -0.37 3.68
N ILE A 92 6.55 0.82 3.12
CA ILE A 92 5.28 1.51 3.22
C ILE A 92 4.69 1.72 1.82
N GLU A 93 3.42 1.38 1.68
CA GLU A 93 2.61 1.66 0.49
C GLU A 93 2.00 3.06 0.59
N MET A 94 2.07 3.84 -0.50
CA MET A 94 1.46 5.16 -0.59
C MET A 94 1.07 5.50 -2.02
N ASP A 95 -0.11 6.13 -2.22
CA ASP A 95 -0.53 6.66 -3.51
C ASP A 95 0.17 8.01 -3.83
N ALA A 96 0.36 8.31 -5.13
CA ALA A 96 1.06 9.51 -5.60
C ALA A 96 0.22 10.81 -5.51
N ASP A 97 -1.09 10.73 -5.24
CA ASP A 97 -2.08 11.78 -5.48
C ASP A 97 -2.47 12.61 -4.24
N PHE A 98 -1.69 12.53 -3.17
CA PHE A 98 -1.95 13.17 -1.88
C PHE A 98 -3.27 12.78 -1.21
N SER A 99 -3.91 11.69 -1.65
CA SER A 99 -5.06 11.13 -0.92
C SER A 99 -4.68 10.60 0.46
N HIS A 100 -3.47 10.06 0.58
CA HIS A 100 -2.79 9.78 1.83
C HIS A 100 -1.91 10.99 2.19
N ARG A 101 -2.08 11.52 3.39
CA ARG A 101 -1.26 12.64 3.82
C ARG A 101 0.14 12.14 4.21
N PRO A 102 1.21 12.76 3.75
CA PRO A 102 2.58 12.35 4.10
C PRO A 102 2.82 12.26 5.61
N GLU A 103 2.20 13.15 6.41
CA GLU A 103 2.35 13.15 7.87
C GLU A 103 1.85 11.85 8.51
N ASP A 104 0.94 11.12 7.88
CA ASP A 104 0.42 9.85 8.38
C ASP A 104 1.46 8.70 8.24
N LEU A 105 2.55 8.88 7.48
CA LEU A 105 3.64 7.90 7.35
C LEU A 105 4.40 7.70 8.67
N ILE A 106 4.62 8.79 9.44
CA ILE A 106 5.34 8.74 10.71
C ILE A 106 4.65 7.84 11.74
N PRO A 107 3.36 8.03 12.08
CA PRO A 107 2.68 7.16 13.02
C PRO A 107 2.54 5.71 12.51
N LEU A 108 2.48 5.47 11.21
CA LEU A 108 2.48 4.12 10.65
C LEU A 108 3.83 3.43 10.86
N GLN A 109 4.93 4.12 10.54
CA GLN A 109 6.29 3.60 10.77
C GLN A 109 6.53 3.36 12.25
N ARG A 110 6.16 4.30 13.12
CA ARG A 110 6.30 4.18 14.58
C ARG A 110 5.52 2.98 15.14
N ALA A 111 4.31 2.74 14.65
CA ALA A 111 3.52 1.58 15.07
C ALA A 111 4.27 0.25 14.81
N CYS A 112 5.01 0.16 13.69
CA CYS A 112 5.85 -0.99 13.40
C CYS A 112 7.17 -0.99 14.17
N ALA A 113 7.84 0.16 14.29
CA ALA A 113 9.16 0.25 14.90
C ALA A 113 9.13 0.12 16.43
N GLU A 114 8.17 0.78 17.09
CA GLU A 114 8.17 1.00 18.52
C GLU A 114 7.00 0.32 19.23
N GLU A 115 5.83 0.17 18.56
CA GLU A 115 4.61 -0.28 19.24
C GLU A 115 4.29 -1.77 18.99
N GLY A 116 5.20 -2.51 18.33
CA GLY A 116 5.10 -3.95 18.13
C GLY A 116 4.05 -4.38 17.11
N ALA A 117 3.67 -3.52 16.16
CA ALA A 117 2.94 -3.95 14.99
C ALA A 117 3.88 -4.63 13.99
N ASP A 118 3.47 -5.74 13.40
CA ASP A 118 4.16 -6.31 12.26
C ASP A 118 3.67 -5.67 10.95
N VAL A 119 2.37 -5.29 10.94
CA VAL A 119 1.72 -4.54 9.87
C VAL A 119 0.92 -3.40 10.48
N ALA A 120 1.17 -2.16 10.07
CA ALA A 120 0.38 -0.99 10.46
C ALA A 120 -0.48 -0.52 9.28
N VAL A 121 -1.79 -0.50 9.48
CA VAL A 121 -2.78 -0.14 8.45
C VAL A 121 -3.30 1.26 8.71
N GLY A 122 -3.11 2.17 7.75
CA GLY A 122 -3.69 3.51 7.78
C GLY A 122 -5.21 3.45 7.60
N SER A 123 -5.94 3.47 8.70
CA SER A 123 -7.38 3.19 8.75
C SER A 123 -8.20 4.48 8.75
N ARG A 124 -9.18 4.54 7.84
CA ARG A 124 -10.20 5.59 7.78
C ARG A 124 -11.32 5.34 8.79
N TYR A 125 -11.38 4.15 9.40
CA TYR A 125 -12.56 3.68 10.12
C TYR A 125 -12.31 3.25 11.57
N VAL A 126 -11.07 3.17 12.05
CA VAL A 126 -10.76 2.71 13.41
C VAL A 126 -11.27 3.65 14.50
N ASN A 127 -11.24 4.96 14.24
CA ASN A 127 -11.71 6.00 15.16
C ASN A 127 -12.84 6.84 14.53
N GLY A 128 -13.87 6.19 13.98
CA GLY A 128 -14.95 6.87 13.26
C GLY A 128 -14.77 6.85 11.75
N VAL A 129 -15.27 7.86 11.05
CA VAL A 129 -15.17 7.98 9.57
C VAL A 129 -14.31 9.20 9.24
N ASN A 130 -13.06 8.97 8.87
CA ASN A 130 -12.05 9.99 8.65
C ASN A 130 -11.76 10.17 7.15
N VAL A 131 -12.74 10.68 6.42
CA VAL A 131 -12.62 10.99 4.98
C VAL A 131 -13.07 12.42 4.72
N VAL A 132 -12.36 13.10 3.82
CA VAL A 132 -12.65 14.49 3.44
C VAL A 132 -13.06 14.55 1.97
N ASN A 133 -14.13 15.30 1.68
CA ASN A 133 -14.66 15.53 0.34
C ASN A 133 -15.10 14.25 -0.42
N TRP A 134 -15.57 13.22 0.29
CA TRP A 134 -16.18 12.06 -0.34
C TRP A 134 -17.70 12.21 -0.42
N PRO A 135 -18.31 11.85 -1.56
CA PRO A 135 -19.76 11.69 -1.62
C PRO A 135 -20.23 10.62 -0.63
N MET A 136 -21.37 10.83 0.06
CA MET A 136 -21.89 9.91 1.07
C MET A 136 -22.04 8.47 0.55
N GLY A 137 -22.46 8.29 -0.69
CA GLY A 137 -22.55 6.95 -1.31
C GLY A 137 -21.22 6.21 -1.37
N ARG A 138 -20.11 6.92 -1.64
CA ARG A 138 -18.76 6.35 -1.61
C ARG A 138 -18.34 5.96 -0.20
N VAL A 139 -18.66 6.79 0.79
CA VAL A 139 -18.39 6.50 2.21
C VAL A 139 -19.09 5.20 2.63
N LEU A 140 -20.40 5.12 2.39
CA LEU A 140 -21.19 3.95 2.75
C LEU A 140 -20.73 2.69 2.03
N MET A 141 -20.46 2.77 0.72
CA MET A 141 -19.96 1.65 -0.07
C MET A 141 -18.62 1.12 0.48
N SER A 142 -17.66 2.00 0.76
CA SER A 142 -16.34 1.63 1.29
C SER A 142 -16.44 1.04 2.70
N TYR A 143 -17.28 1.63 3.56
CA TYR A 143 -17.50 1.14 4.92
C TYR A 143 -18.14 -0.26 4.92
N PHE A 144 -19.21 -0.44 4.13
CA PHE A 144 -19.88 -1.75 4.04
C PHE A 144 -19.03 -2.80 3.33
N ALA A 145 -18.22 -2.42 2.35
CA ALA A 145 -17.24 -3.32 1.74
C ALA A 145 -16.24 -3.85 2.79
N SER A 146 -15.67 -2.97 3.61
CA SER A 146 -14.79 -3.40 4.70
C SER A 146 -15.50 -4.26 5.73
N LYS A 147 -16.76 -3.95 6.08
CA LYS A 147 -17.55 -4.76 6.99
C LYS A 147 -17.83 -6.17 6.42
N TYR A 148 -18.16 -6.26 5.13
CA TYR A 148 -18.34 -7.54 4.42
C TYR A 148 -17.05 -8.39 4.48
N VAL A 149 -15.90 -7.79 4.13
CA VAL A 149 -14.62 -8.49 4.17
C VAL A 149 -14.31 -9.02 5.56
N ARG A 150 -14.56 -8.23 6.60
CA ARG A 150 -14.39 -8.65 8.01
C ARG A 150 -15.26 -9.86 8.36
N ILE A 151 -16.53 -9.85 7.98
CA ILE A 151 -17.46 -10.95 8.24
C ILE A 151 -16.99 -12.23 7.55
N VAL A 152 -16.62 -12.14 6.27
CA VAL A 152 -16.20 -13.31 5.48
C VAL A 152 -14.86 -13.86 5.94
N THR A 153 -13.88 -12.99 6.17
CA THR A 153 -12.50 -13.41 6.49
C THR A 153 -12.28 -13.70 7.97
N GLY A 154 -13.03 -13.04 8.84
CA GLY A 154 -12.80 -13.06 10.29
C GLY A 154 -11.68 -12.11 10.75
N MET A 155 -11.12 -11.27 9.87
CA MET A 155 -10.13 -10.25 10.25
C MET A 155 -10.73 -9.23 11.21
N LYS A 156 -9.91 -8.73 12.14
CA LYS A 156 -10.32 -7.68 13.08
C LYS A 156 -10.08 -6.26 12.55
N VAL A 157 -9.42 -6.11 11.40
CA VAL A 157 -9.10 -4.82 10.76
C VAL A 157 -10.37 -4.13 10.28
N HIS A 158 -10.61 -2.87 10.69
CA HIS A 158 -11.80 -2.09 10.32
C HIS A 158 -11.74 -1.61 8.87
N ASP A 159 -10.56 -1.18 8.41
CA ASP A 159 -10.34 -0.73 7.04
C ASP A 159 -9.56 -1.76 6.22
N THR A 160 -10.26 -2.77 5.75
CA THR A 160 -9.64 -3.86 4.99
C THR A 160 -9.17 -3.44 3.59
N THR A 161 -9.68 -2.33 3.08
CA THR A 161 -9.38 -1.78 1.75
C THR A 161 -8.37 -0.62 1.77
N ALA A 162 -7.83 -0.28 2.94
CA ALA A 162 -6.82 0.77 3.07
C ALA A 162 -5.60 0.49 2.18
N GLY A 163 -5.11 1.53 1.49
CA GLY A 163 -3.96 1.46 0.58
C GLY A 163 -2.67 2.05 1.15
N CYS A 164 -2.71 2.66 2.34
CA CYS A 164 -1.53 3.11 3.05
C CYS A 164 -1.22 2.10 4.16
N VAL A 165 -0.17 1.32 3.99
CA VAL A 165 0.16 0.21 4.90
C VAL A 165 1.66 0.14 5.06
N CYS A 166 2.12 0.08 6.32
CA CYS A 166 3.50 -0.19 6.65
C CYS A 166 3.67 -1.67 7.01
N TYR A 167 4.64 -2.31 6.40
CA TYR A 167 5.04 -3.69 6.68
C TYR A 167 6.45 -3.70 7.28
N ARG A 168 6.67 -4.50 8.31
CA ARG A 168 8.02 -4.92 8.67
C ARG A 168 8.57 -5.85 7.60
N ARG A 169 9.88 -5.76 7.33
CA ARG A 169 10.58 -6.61 6.36
C ARG A 169 10.26 -8.09 6.52
N GLU A 170 10.29 -8.59 7.75
CA GLU A 170 10.02 -9.99 8.09
C GLU A 170 8.65 -10.51 7.62
N VAL A 171 7.64 -9.63 7.55
CA VAL A 171 6.29 -9.98 7.04
C VAL A 171 6.36 -10.30 5.55
N LEU A 172 7.01 -9.42 4.78
CA LEU A 172 7.16 -9.61 3.33
C LEU A 172 8.06 -10.79 2.98
N GLU A 173 9.11 -11.04 3.77
CA GLU A 173 9.97 -12.20 3.63
C GLU A 173 9.24 -13.52 3.91
N ALA A 174 8.33 -13.52 4.89
CA ALA A 174 7.53 -14.69 5.23
C ALA A 174 6.47 -15.04 4.19
N MET A 175 6.06 -14.06 3.36
CA MET A 175 5.06 -14.25 2.32
C MET A 175 5.67 -14.81 1.03
N ASP A 176 4.91 -15.66 0.34
CA ASP A 176 5.18 -15.97 -1.06
C ASP A 176 4.54 -14.91 -1.96
N LEU A 177 5.30 -13.84 -2.27
CA LEU A 177 4.80 -12.72 -3.06
C LEU A 177 4.37 -13.13 -4.48
N ASP A 178 4.89 -14.26 -5.00
CA ASP A 178 4.48 -14.81 -6.30
C ASP A 178 3.12 -15.50 -6.26
N MET A 179 2.62 -15.84 -5.08
CA MET A 179 1.30 -16.43 -4.89
C MET A 179 0.18 -15.41 -4.68
N VAL A 180 0.50 -14.11 -4.69
CA VAL A 180 -0.51 -13.05 -4.63
C VAL A 180 -1.27 -12.99 -5.95
N GLU A 181 -2.58 -13.19 -5.90
CA GLU A 181 -3.42 -13.37 -7.09
C GLU A 181 -4.08 -12.07 -7.57
N PHE A 182 -4.48 -11.20 -6.62
CA PHE A 182 -5.25 -10.02 -6.95
C PHE A 182 -4.36 -8.85 -7.43
N LYS A 183 -4.79 -8.21 -8.51
CA LYS A 183 -4.06 -7.10 -9.15
C LYS A 183 -4.65 -5.72 -8.88
N GLY A 184 -5.95 -5.67 -8.50
CA GLY A 184 -6.69 -4.46 -8.22
C GLY A 184 -6.81 -4.17 -6.72
N TYR A 185 -7.93 -3.60 -6.29
CA TYR A 185 -8.17 -3.26 -4.88
C TYR A 185 -8.22 -4.47 -3.94
N ALA A 186 -8.61 -5.65 -4.45
CA ALA A 186 -8.59 -6.87 -3.68
C ALA A 186 -7.18 -7.28 -3.23
N PHE A 187 -6.13 -6.80 -3.90
CA PHE A 187 -4.73 -6.94 -3.48
C PHE A 187 -4.53 -6.51 -2.02
N GLN A 188 -5.06 -5.34 -1.66
CA GLN A 188 -4.95 -4.80 -0.30
C GLN A 188 -5.61 -5.70 0.75
N ILE A 189 -6.71 -6.35 0.39
CA ILE A 189 -7.39 -7.31 1.24
C ILE A 189 -6.57 -8.58 1.37
N GLU A 190 -6.03 -9.09 0.25
CA GLU A 190 -5.22 -10.30 0.21
C GLU A 190 -3.95 -10.19 1.06
N MET A 191 -3.21 -9.10 0.95
CA MET A 191 -1.98 -8.86 1.72
C MET A 191 -2.25 -8.86 3.22
N LYS A 192 -3.25 -8.08 3.67
CA LYS A 192 -3.63 -8.02 5.09
C LYS A 192 -4.15 -9.36 5.61
N PHE A 193 -4.97 -10.04 4.81
CA PHE A 193 -5.52 -11.33 5.20
C PHE A 193 -4.44 -12.41 5.28
N THR A 194 -3.47 -12.41 4.36
CA THR A 194 -2.32 -13.32 4.39
C THR A 194 -1.48 -13.08 5.64
N ALA A 195 -1.14 -11.82 5.96
CA ALA A 195 -0.44 -11.47 7.21
C ALA A 195 -1.23 -11.95 8.45
N TYR A 196 -2.54 -11.70 8.48
CA TYR A 196 -3.41 -12.13 9.57
C TYR A 196 -3.43 -13.65 9.74
N CYS A 197 -3.56 -14.42 8.65
CA CYS A 197 -3.53 -15.89 8.68
C CYS A 197 -2.19 -16.46 9.15
N MET A 198 -1.10 -15.77 8.82
CA MET A 198 0.26 -16.12 9.28
C MET A 198 0.49 -15.76 10.75
N GLY A 199 -0.48 -15.14 11.43
CA GLY A 199 -0.41 -14.78 12.84
C GLY A 199 0.47 -13.56 13.13
N PHE A 200 0.66 -12.66 12.14
CA PHE A 200 1.29 -11.37 12.36
C PHE A 200 0.36 -10.40 13.07
N ASN A 201 0.94 -9.51 13.87
CA ASN A 201 0.22 -8.48 14.60
C ASN A 201 -0.14 -7.32 13.68
N VAL A 202 -1.38 -7.30 13.21
CA VAL A 202 -1.91 -6.24 12.35
C VAL A 202 -2.61 -5.19 13.21
N LYS A 203 -2.06 -3.98 13.27
CA LYS A 203 -2.65 -2.83 13.98
C LYS A 203 -3.20 -1.79 13.02
N GLU A 204 -4.20 -1.04 13.45
CA GLU A 204 -4.74 0.09 12.72
C GLU A 204 -4.29 1.41 13.35
N VAL A 205 -3.81 2.31 12.50
CA VAL A 205 -3.47 3.69 12.83
C VAL A 205 -4.50 4.58 12.16
N SER A 206 -5.13 5.49 12.93
CA SER A 206 -6.12 6.41 12.36
C SER A 206 -5.45 7.41 11.44
N ILE A 207 -5.93 7.49 10.20
CA ILE A 207 -5.48 8.47 9.21
C ILE A 207 -6.66 9.29 8.69
N ILE A 208 -6.36 10.43 8.07
CA ILE A 208 -7.37 11.22 7.35
C ILE A 208 -7.15 11.04 5.85
N PHE A 209 -8.13 10.47 5.17
CA PHE A 209 -8.08 10.31 3.72
C PHE A 209 -8.76 11.49 3.03
N VAL A 210 -8.03 12.18 2.16
CA VAL A 210 -8.53 13.34 1.41
C VAL A 210 -8.83 12.91 -0.03
N ASN A 211 -9.95 13.40 -0.60
CA ASN A 211 -10.16 13.14 -2.01
C ASN A 211 -9.12 13.88 -2.84
N ARG A 212 -8.54 13.20 -3.85
CA ARG A 212 -7.52 13.81 -4.73
C ARG A 212 -7.98 15.16 -5.27
N VAL A 213 -7.04 16.08 -5.38
CA VAL A 213 -7.29 17.42 -5.92
C VAL A 213 -6.93 17.48 -7.41
N LEU A 214 -5.83 16.83 -7.80
CA LEU A 214 -5.31 16.82 -9.17
C LEU A 214 -5.36 15.39 -9.76
N GLY A 215 -5.48 15.31 -11.08
CA GLY A 215 -5.53 14.04 -11.80
C GLY A 215 -6.94 13.41 -11.87
N THR A 216 -7.06 12.32 -12.62
CA THR A 216 -8.31 11.59 -12.83
C THR A 216 -8.32 10.25 -12.11
N SER A 217 -9.49 9.88 -11.54
CA SER A 217 -9.66 8.56 -10.94
C SER A 217 -9.58 7.46 -11.98
N LYS A 218 -8.70 6.48 -11.75
CA LYS A 218 -8.45 5.35 -12.67
C LYS A 218 -9.28 4.10 -12.30
N MET A 219 -10.30 4.26 -11.43
CA MET A 219 -11.18 3.17 -11.02
C MET A 219 -12.13 2.75 -12.15
N SER A 220 -12.19 1.45 -12.43
CA SER A 220 -13.17 0.85 -13.34
C SER A 220 -14.28 0.14 -12.58
N GLY A 221 -15.52 0.14 -13.13
CA GLY A 221 -16.72 -0.39 -12.44
C GLY A 221 -16.73 -1.90 -12.15
N GLY A 222 -15.83 -2.69 -12.76
CA GLY A 222 -15.74 -4.15 -12.54
C GLY A 222 -15.03 -4.57 -11.24
N ILE A 223 -14.37 -3.63 -10.57
CA ILE A 223 -13.54 -3.88 -9.38
C ILE A 223 -14.37 -4.38 -8.19
N PHE A 224 -15.61 -3.95 -8.07
CA PHE A 224 -16.47 -4.31 -6.94
C PHE A 224 -16.92 -5.78 -6.98
N SER A 225 -17.30 -6.30 -8.15
CA SER A 225 -17.70 -7.69 -8.30
C SER A 225 -16.52 -8.66 -8.13
N GLU A 226 -15.32 -8.28 -8.64
CA GLU A 226 -14.09 -9.03 -8.43
C GLU A 226 -13.76 -9.15 -6.94
N ALA A 227 -13.88 -8.06 -6.19
CA ALA A 227 -13.63 -8.05 -4.75
C ALA A 227 -14.65 -8.93 -3.99
N LEU A 228 -15.94 -8.90 -4.36
CA LEU A 228 -16.99 -9.64 -3.65
C LEU A 228 -16.76 -11.15 -3.71
N PHE A 229 -16.58 -11.71 -4.91
CA PHE A 229 -16.33 -13.14 -5.09
C PHE A 229 -14.89 -13.52 -4.71
N GLY A 230 -13.95 -12.63 -4.96
CA GLY A 230 -12.53 -12.82 -4.63
C GLY A 230 -12.30 -13.04 -3.14
N VAL A 231 -13.00 -12.30 -2.27
CA VAL A 231 -12.87 -12.44 -0.82
C VAL A 231 -13.36 -13.81 -0.32
N VAL A 232 -14.44 -14.33 -0.88
CA VAL A 232 -14.93 -15.69 -0.56
C VAL A 232 -13.92 -16.74 -1.01
N LYS A 233 -13.43 -16.62 -2.26
CA LYS A 233 -12.37 -17.49 -2.81
C LYS A 233 -11.12 -17.44 -1.92
N LEU A 234 -10.70 -16.25 -1.49
CA LEU A 234 -9.54 -16.04 -0.64
C LEU A 234 -9.70 -16.74 0.72
N LYS A 235 -10.87 -16.60 1.35
CA LYS A 235 -11.20 -17.30 2.60
C LYS A 235 -11.17 -18.80 2.42
N TRP A 236 -11.78 -19.30 1.36
CA TRP A 236 -11.78 -20.73 1.08
C TRP A 236 -10.37 -21.25 0.79
N SER A 237 -9.57 -20.51 0.01
CA SER A 237 -8.16 -20.82 -0.24
C SER A 237 -7.37 -20.95 1.06
N SER A 238 -7.66 -20.15 2.08
CA SER A 238 -6.93 -20.21 3.36
C SER A 238 -7.08 -21.54 4.11
N TRP A 239 -8.11 -22.33 3.82
CA TRP A 239 -8.29 -23.65 4.42
C TRP A 239 -7.51 -24.75 3.69
N PHE A 240 -7.33 -24.62 2.38
CA PHE A 240 -6.76 -25.67 1.54
C PHE A 240 -5.33 -25.38 1.06
N ASN A 241 -4.99 -24.12 0.83
CA ASN A 241 -3.66 -23.71 0.37
C ASN A 241 -2.76 -23.26 1.54
N LYS A 242 -2.39 -24.21 2.39
CA LYS A 242 -1.55 -23.93 3.57
C LYS A 242 -0.23 -23.23 3.19
N LYS A 243 0.37 -23.55 2.03
CA LYS A 243 1.63 -22.96 1.58
C LYS A 243 1.57 -21.43 1.49
N LYS A 244 0.45 -20.88 1.00
CA LYS A 244 0.25 -19.44 0.85
C LYS A 244 0.06 -18.71 2.19
N PHE A 245 -0.56 -19.38 3.17
CA PHE A 245 -0.98 -18.77 4.44
C PHE A 245 -0.16 -19.23 5.64
N THR A 246 0.98 -19.89 5.41
CA THR A 246 1.93 -20.29 6.46
C THR A 246 3.23 -19.53 6.25
N ARG A 247 3.84 -19.04 7.34
CA ARG A 247 5.12 -18.34 7.28
C ARG A 247 6.17 -19.23 6.60
N ARG A 248 6.89 -18.66 5.62
CA ARG A 248 8.11 -19.29 5.13
C ARG A 248 9.15 -19.23 6.26
N VAL A 249 9.61 -20.38 6.69
CA VAL A 249 10.77 -20.49 7.59
C VAL A 249 11.99 -20.47 6.69
N LYS A 250 12.85 -19.46 6.86
CA LYS A 250 14.18 -19.43 6.21
C LYS A 250 15.13 -20.42 6.85
#